data_f86cb0566098bd3b090ae5c971b8347c
#
_entry.id   f86cb0566098bd3b090ae5c971b8347c
#
_cell.length_a   1.000
_cell.length_b   1.000
_cell.length_c   1.000
_cell.angle_alpha   90.00
_cell.angle_beta   90.00
_cell.angle_gamma   90.00
#
_symmetry.space_group_name_H-M   'P 1'
#
loop_
_entity.id
_entity.type
_entity.pdbx_description
1 polymer ?
#
loop_
_entity_poly.entity_id
_entity_poly.type
_entity_poly.pdbx_seq_one_letter_code
_entity_poly.pdbx_strand_id
1 'polypeptide(L)'
;MAPSSRTASLRPDLLIGPIAGPRRPAMRALPAFALGALAPLAIIAAGALFPPGPWYDALLKPAFTPPDALFGPVWTALYVANAVALGLLLRAPRSVARTNALGAMALQLGLNASWTPVFFGAQSVGGGLLVVVALLAAILACVAWLRRVNGWAALLMLPYLAWVAFAALLNLSIWMLNR
;
A
#
# COMPACT_ATOMS: atom_id res chain seq x y z
N MET A 1 -32.97 59.82 -40.52
CA MET A 1 -31.93 59.36 -39.54
C MET A 1 -32.56 58.23 -38.73
N ALA A 2 -32.32 56.98 -39.14
CA ALA A 2 -32.93 55.78 -38.52
C ALA A 2 -31.88 55.08 -37.59
N PRO A 3 -32.24 54.63 -36.38
CA PRO A 3 -31.33 53.93 -35.49
C PRO A 3 -31.18 52.46 -35.92
N SER A 4 -29.98 52.05 -36.13
CA SER A 4 -29.61 50.63 -36.40
C SER A 4 -29.83 49.76 -35.20
N SER A 5 -30.74 48.80 -35.27
CA SER A 5 -30.94 47.72 -34.30
C SER A 5 -29.78 46.71 -34.39
N ARG A 6 -28.89 46.70 -33.41
CA ARG A 6 -27.94 45.61 -33.22
C ARG A 6 -28.68 44.42 -32.62
N THR A 7 -28.96 43.44 -33.43
CA THR A 7 -29.35 42.11 -32.92
C THR A 7 -28.14 41.45 -32.29
N ALA A 8 -28.13 41.35 -30.96
CA ALA A 8 -27.15 40.54 -30.22
C ALA A 8 -27.43 39.06 -30.52
N SER A 9 -26.59 38.43 -31.32
CA SER A 9 -26.64 36.97 -31.50
C SER A 9 -26.22 36.30 -30.21
N LEU A 10 -27.16 35.71 -29.50
CA LEU A 10 -26.91 34.81 -28.36
C LEU A 10 -26.12 33.62 -28.90
N ARG A 11 -24.89 33.44 -28.42
CA ARG A 11 -24.08 32.23 -28.70
C ARG A 11 -24.68 31.06 -27.95
N PRO A 12 -25.23 30.02 -28.65
CA PRO A 12 -25.82 28.83 -27.97
C PRO A 12 -24.84 27.96 -27.24
N ASP A 13 -23.55 28.10 -27.49
CA ASP A 13 -22.44 27.35 -26.89
C ASP A 13 -22.16 27.70 -25.41
N LEU A 14 -22.71 28.81 -24.91
CA LEU A 14 -22.54 29.22 -23.52
C LEU A 14 -23.52 28.55 -22.51
N LEU A 15 -24.52 27.81 -23.00
CA LEU A 15 -25.57 27.23 -22.15
C LEU A 15 -25.40 25.75 -21.82
N ILE A 16 -24.42 25.07 -22.43
CA ILE A 16 -24.17 23.68 -22.15
C ILE A 16 -22.86 23.58 -21.35
N GLY A 17 -23.00 23.75 -20.04
CA GLY A 17 -21.92 23.36 -19.14
C GLY A 17 -21.58 21.84 -19.31
N PRO A 18 -20.38 21.41 -19.02
CA PRO A 18 -20.01 20.01 -19.17
C PRO A 18 -21.04 19.14 -18.43
N ILE A 19 -21.75 18.28 -19.17
CA ILE A 19 -22.68 17.31 -18.61
C ILE A 19 -21.84 16.39 -17.70
N ALA A 20 -21.90 16.64 -16.40
CA ALA A 20 -21.28 15.75 -15.42
C ALA A 20 -21.97 14.39 -15.57
N GLY A 21 -21.31 13.46 -16.24
CA GLY A 21 -21.79 12.09 -16.38
C GLY A 21 -22.11 11.49 -15.00
N PRO A 22 -23.01 10.51 -14.92
CA PRO A 22 -23.45 9.93 -13.65
C PRO A 22 -22.24 9.51 -12.82
N ARG A 23 -22.02 10.15 -11.69
CA ARG A 23 -20.97 9.77 -10.73
C ARG A 23 -21.37 8.39 -10.21
N ARG A 24 -20.67 7.35 -10.67
CA ARG A 24 -20.89 6.00 -10.15
C ARG A 24 -20.71 6.05 -8.64
N PRO A 25 -21.66 5.50 -7.86
CA PRO A 25 -21.63 5.58 -6.41
C PRO A 25 -20.34 4.94 -5.87
N ALA A 26 -19.78 5.56 -4.83
CA ALA A 26 -18.67 4.95 -4.07
C ALA A 26 -19.13 3.62 -3.50
N MET A 27 -18.18 2.68 -3.34
CA MET A 27 -18.48 1.38 -2.72
C MET A 27 -19.04 1.59 -1.30
N ARG A 28 -20.05 0.81 -0.90
CA ARG A 28 -20.58 0.81 0.46
C ARG A 28 -19.46 0.48 1.46
N ALA A 29 -19.57 0.97 2.70
CA ALA A 29 -18.48 0.85 3.69
C ALA A 29 -18.14 -0.62 4.00
N LEU A 30 -19.13 -1.41 4.41
CA LEU A 30 -18.89 -2.79 4.85
C LEU A 30 -18.15 -3.65 3.79
N PRO A 31 -18.60 -3.75 2.53
CA PRO A 31 -17.86 -4.52 1.53
C PRO A 31 -16.47 -3.95 1.20
N ALA A 32 -16.28 -2.63 1.30
CA ALA A 32 -14.96 -2.03 1.06
C ALA A 32 -13.93 -2.45 2.11
N PHE A 33 -14.29 -2.42 3.39
CA PHE A 33 -13.40 -2.84 4.48
C PHE A 33 -13.23 -4.36 4.52
N ALA A 34 -14.27 -5.14 4.21
CA ALA A 34 -14.15 -6.59 4.08
C ALA A 34 -13.15 -6.98 2.98
N LEU A 35 -13.26 -6.38 1.79
CA LEU A 35 -12.29 -6.58 0.71
C LEU A 35 -10.89 -6.07 1.09
N GLY A 36 -10.81 -4.95 1.82
CA GLY A 36 -9.54 -4.41 2.34
C GLY A 36 -8.81 -5.38 3.26
N ALA A 37 -9.54 -6.20 4.02
CA ALA A 37 -8.96 -7.18 4.94
C ALA A 37 -8.49 -8.47 4.24
N LEU A 38 -9.06 -8.84 3.09
CA LEU A 38 -8.75 -10.12 2.43
C LEU A 38 -7.28 -10.26 2.04
N ALA A 39 -6.66 -9.22 1.49
CA ALA A 39 -5.27 -9.29 1.06
C ALA A 39 -4.29 -9.44 2.24
N PRO A 40 -4.35 -8.64 3.32
CA PRO A 40 -3.54 -8.88 4.52
C PRO A 40 -3.76 -10.27 5.14
N LEU A 41 -4.99 -10.76 5.21
CA LEU A 41 -5.27 -12.10 5.72
C LEU A 41 -4.63 -13.19 4.85
N ALA A 42 -4.70 -13.05 3.52
CA ALA A 42 -4.04 -13.98 2.60
C ALA A 42 -2.50 -13.98 2.77
N ILE A 43 -1.90 -12.80 3.03
CA ILE A 43 -0.46 -12.68 3.28
C ILE A 43 -0.08 -13.38 4.58
N ILE A 44 -0.85 -13.20 5.65
CA ILE A 44 -0.63 -13.89 6.94
C ILE A 44 -0.69 -15.40 6.74
N ALA A 45 -1.73 -15.90 6.06
CA ALA A 45 -1.90 -17.32 5.80
C ALA A 45 -0.76 -17.90 4.94
N ALA A 46 -0.34 -17.18 3.90
CA ALA A 46 0.77 -17.59 3.06
C ALA A 46 2.12 -17.58 3.83
N GLY A 47 2.32 -16.57 4.69
CA GLY A 47 3.52 -16.47 5.54
C GLY A 47 3.65 -17.63 6.53
N ALA A 48 2.53 -18.14 7.04
CA ALA A 48 2.52 -19.29 7.95
C ALA A 48 3.02 -20.60 7.32
N LEU A 49 3.10 -20.68 5.99
CA LEU A 49 3.65 -21.83 5.27
C LEU A 49 5.20 -21.87 5.29
N PHE A 50 5.84 -20.78 5.68
CA PHE A 50 7.30 -20.63 5.71
C PHE A 50 7.76 -20.15 7.10
N PRO A 51 7.62 -20.96 8.16
CA PRO A 51 8.05 -20.57 9.50
C PRO A 51 9.58 -20.47 9.58
N PRO A 52 10.11 -19.62 10.47
CA PRO A 52 11.52 -19.67 10.85
C PRO A 52 11.91 -21.07 11.27
N GLY A 53 13.13 -21.50 10.93
CA GLY A 53 13.64 -22.83 11.23
C GLY A 53 15.12 -22.81 11.56
N PRO A 54 15.77 -23.99 11.71
CA PRO A 54 17.17 -24.09 12.12
C PRO A 54 18.15 -23.27 11.28
N TRP A 55 17.85 -23.07 10.00
CA TRP A 55 18.65 -22.20 9.15
C TRP A 55 18.64 -20.74 9.65
N TYR A 56 17.47 -20.20 10.00
CA TYR A 56 17.34 -18.83 10.52
C TYR A 56 17.98 -18.70 11.91
N ASP A 57 17.88 -19.75 12.73
CA ASP A 57 18.47 -19.76 14.07
C ASP A 57 20.00 -19.72 14.00
N ALA A 58 20.61 -20.34 12.98
CA ALA A 58 22.04 -20.36 12.74
C ALA A 58 22.60 -19.04 12.18
N LEU A 59 21.77 -18.13 11.67
CA LEU A 59 22.23 -16.83 11.15
C LEU A 59 22.77 -15.95 12.27
N LEU A 60 23.89 -15.29 11.99
CA LEU A 60 24.40 -14.21 12.85
C LEU A 60 23.44 -13.01 12.74
N LYS A 61 22.93 -12.56 13.87
CA LYS A 61 21.95 -11.46 13.97
C LYS A 61 22.57 -10.27 14.69
N PRO A 62 22.27 -9.03 14.28
CA PRO A 62 22.77 -7.84 14.98
C PRO A 62 22.15 -7.73 16.37
N ALA A 63 22.85 -7.05 17.29
CA ALA A 63 22.42 -6.90 18.70
C ALA A 63 21.07 -6.18 18.87
N PHE A 64 20.64 -5.41 17.89
CA PHE A 64 19.36 -4.72 17.89
C PHE A 64 18.20 -5.55 17.32
N THR A 65 18.40 -6.86 17.07
CA THR A 65 17.31 -7.75 16.62
C THR A 65 16.22 -7.81 17.69
N PRO A 66 14.95 -7.48 17.37
CA PRO A 66 13.87 -7.54 18.34
C PRO A 66 13.59 -8.99 18.77
N PRO A 67 13.05 -9.20 19.97
CA PRO A 67 12.55 -10.50 20.38
C PRO A 67 11.49 -11.03 19.41
N ASP A 68 11.51 -12.33 19.10
CA ASP A 68 10.60 -12.96 18.14
C ASP A 68 9.12 -12.73 18.48
N ALA A 69 8.79 -12.70 19.77
CA ALA A 69 7.44 -12.44 20.26
C ALA A 69 6.87 -11.06 19.84
N LEU A 70 7.73 -10.11 19.47
CA LEU A 70 7.29 -8.77 19.05
C LEU A 70 6.74 -8.75 17.62
N PHE A 71 7.24 -9.64 16.74
CA PHE A 71 6.87 -9.60 15.32
C PHE A 71 5.37 -9.85 15.10
N GLY A 72 4.77 -10.83 15.77
CA GLY A 72 3.36 -11.16 15.61
C GLY A 72 2.41 -9.99 15.91
N PRO A 73 2.44 -9.38 17.10
CA PRO A 73 1.62 -8.22 17.44
C PRO A 73 1.83 -7.03 16.52
N VAL A 74 3.10 -6.70 16.18
CA VAL A 74 3.40 -5.58 15.28
C VAL A 74 2.81 -5.81 13.90
N TRP A 75 3.07 -6.95 13.27
CA TRP A 75 2.52 -7.25 11.95
C TRP A 75 1.00 -7.27 11.95
N THR A 76 0.36 -7.77 13.01
CA THR A 76 -1.10 -7.73 13.14
C THR A 76 -1.62 -6.29 13.11
N ALA A 77 -1.04 -5.40 13.90
CA ALA A 77 -1.42 -3.99 13.91
C ALA A 77 -1.22 -3.32 12.54
N LEU A 78 -0.10 -3.61 11.88
CA LEU A 78 0.23 -3.06 10.56
C LEU A 78 -0.73 -3.59 9.48
N TYR A 79 -1.10 -4.85 9.52
CA TYR A 79 -2.08 -5.42 8.59
C TYR A 79 -3.49 -4.87 8.80
N VAL A 80 -3.89 -4.61 10.05
CA VAL A 80 -5.15 -3.90 10.33
C VAL A 80 -5.11 -2.49 9.75
N ALA A 81 -4.02 -1.74 9.94
CA ALA A 81 -3.86 -0.42 9.35
C ALA A 81 -3.92 -0.44 7.81
N ASN A 82 -3.25 -1.42 7.18
CA ASN A 82 -3.31 -1.63 5.72
C ASN A 82 -4.75 -1.94 5.25
N ALA A 83 -5.47 -2.81 5.95
CA ALA A 83 -6.86 -3.16 5.63
C ALA A 83 -7.78 -1.93 5.67
N VAL A 84 -7.63 -1.10 6.72
CA VAL A 84 -8.38 0.15 6.85
C VAL A 84 -8.01 1.14 5.75
N ALA A 85 -6.71 1.33 5.47
CA ALA A 85 -6.24 2.22 4.41
C ALA A 85 -6.78 1.80 3.04
N LEU A 86 -6.75 0.50 2.71
CA LEU A 86 -7.33 -0.05 1.48
C LEU A 86 -8.85 0.13 1.44
N GLY A 87 -9.56 -0.10 2.55
CA GLY A 87 -10.99 0.14 2.66
C GLY A 87 -11.37 1.61 2.39
N LEU A 88 -10.62 2.56 2.95
CA LEU A 88 -10.78 4.00 2.67
C LEU A 88 -10.52 4.32 1.19
N LEU A 89 -9.48 3.73 0.61
CA LEU A 89 -9.13 3.89 -0.80
C LEU A 89 -10.24 3.34 -1.74
N LEU A 90 -10.81 2.18 -1.43
CA LEU A 90 -11.89 1.57 -2.20
C LEU A 90 -13.18 2.40 -2.17
N ARG A 91 -13.42 3.15 -1.10
CA ARG A 91 -14.56 4.06 -0.95
C ARG A 91 -14.36 5.41 -1.64
N ALA A 92 -13.14 5.79 -1.93
CA ALA A 92 -12.87 7.08 -2.57
C ALA A 92 -13.48 7.15 -3.98
N PRO A 93 -13.88 8.35 -4.44
CA PRO A 93 -14.35 8.55 -5.82
C PRO A 93 -13.32 8.10 -6.85
N ARG A 94 -13.79 7.62 -8.00
CA ARG A 94 -12.90 7.19 -9.10
C ARG A 94 -12.13 8.38 -9.63
N SER A 95 -10.81 8.25 -9.70
CA SER A 95 -9.88 9.25 -10.23
C SER A 95 -8.59 8.56 -10.67
N VAL A 96 -7.78 9.24 -11.47
CA VAL A 96 -6.43 8.76 -11.84
C VAL A 96 -5.58 8.53 -10.59
N ALA A 97 -5.63 9.45 -9.62
CA ALA A 97 -4.89 9.30 -8.35
C ALA A 97 -5.31 8.04 -7.59
N ARG A 98 -6.64 7.72 -7.54
CA ARG A 98 -7.15 6.50 -6.92
C ARG A 98 -6.65 5.24 -7.65
N THR A 99 -6.64 5.24 -8.98
CA THR A 99 -6.16 4.10 -9.78
C THR A 99 -4.67 3.84 -9.50
N ASN A 100 -3.85 4.89 -9.48
CA ASN A 100 -2.43 4.78 -9.18
C ASN A 100 -2.18 4.35 -7.72
N ALA A 101 -2.97 4.85 -6.76
CA ALA A 101 -2.92 4.41 -5.37
C ALA A 101 -3.29 2.92 -5.22
N LEU A 102 -4.29 2.43 -5.96
CA LEU A 102 -4.64 1.00 -5.98
C LEU A 102 -3.53 0.15 -6.58
N GLY A 103 -2.90 0.60 -7.66
CA GLY A 103 -1.75 -0.09 -8.26
C GLY A 103 -0.56 -0.17 -7.30
N ALA A 104 -0.22 0.95 -6.65
CA ALA A 104 0.85 0.99 -5.65
C ALA A 104 0.51 0.13 -4.41
N MET A 105 -0.75 0.12 -3.97
CA MET A 105 -1.22 -0.75 -2.88
C MET A 105 -1.11 -2.24 -3.25
N ALA A 106 -1.51 -2.62 -4.45
CA ALA A 106 -1.38 -4.01 -4.93
C ALA A 106 0.09 -4.42 -5.04
N LEU A 107 0.95 -3.55 -5.57
CA LEU A 107 2.38 -3.82 -5.70
C LEU A 107 3.04 -4.04 -4.32
N GLN A 108 2.81 -3.15 -3.35
CA GLN A 108 3.40 -3.29 -2.02
C GLN A 108 2.88 -4.55 -1.29
N LEU A 109 1.59 -4.90 -1.42
CA LEU A 109 1.05 -6.13 -0.84
C LEU A 109 1.65 -7.38 -1.50
N GLY A 110 1.84 -7.38 -2.82
CA GLY A 110 2.50 -8.46 -3.54
C GLY A 110 3.97 -8.65 -3.12
N LEU A 111 4.72 -7.56 -3.00
CA LEU A 111 6.10 -7.60 -2.51
C LEU A 111 6.17 -8.05 -1.05
N ASN A 112 5.25 -7.59 -0.20
CA ASN A 112 5.16 -8.06 1.18
C ASN A 112 4.92 -9.57 1.25
N ALA A 113 3.96 -10.08 0.45
CA ALA A 113 3.66 -11.51 0.37
C ALA A 113 4.87 -12.35 -0.10
N SER A 114 5.71 -11.80 -0.98
CA SER A 114 6.86 -12.52 -1.55
C SER A 114 8.07 -12.57 -0.61
N TRP A 115 8.16 -11.67 0.38
CA TRP A 115 9.32 -11.60 1.25
C TRP A 115 9.53 -12.89 2.07
N THR A 116 8.48 -13.40 2.71
CA THR A 116 8.56 -14.61 3.55
C THR A 116 9.00 -15.86 2.77
N PRO A 117 8.41 -16.21 1.62
CA PRO A 117 8.89 -17.34 0.84
C PRO A 117 10.31 -17.14 0.28
N VAL A 118 10.72 -15.92 -0.06
CA VAL A 118 12.11 -15.67 -0.52
C VAL A 118 13.10 -15.75 0.62
N PHE A 119 12.80 -15.13 1.76
CA PHE A 119 13.73 -15.09 2.89
C PHE A 119 13.81 -16.45 3.58
N PHE A 120 12.68 -17.00 4.05
CA PHE A 120 12.63 -18.26 4.79
C PHE A 120 12.51 -19.48 3.89
N GLY A 121 11.67 -19.44 2.84
CA GLY A 121 11.45 -20.58 1.95
C GLY A 121 12.65 -20.90 1.08
N ALA A 122 13.20 -19.90 0.40
CA ALA A 122 14.40 -20.04 -0.41
C ALA A 122 15.72 -19.86 0.40
N GLN A 123 15.63 -19.59 1.70
CA GLN A 123 16.77 -19.35 2.60
C GLN A 123 17.76 -18.30 2.05
N SER A 124 17.23 -17.25 1.42
CA SER A 124 18.02 -16.25 0.71
C SER A 124 17.98 -14.90 1.42
N VAL A 125 18.99 -14.61 2.24
CA VAL A 125 19.10 -13.32 2.94
C VAL A 125 19.23 -12.16 1.94
N GLY A 126 20.04 -12.31 0.89
CA GLY A 126 20.22 -11.29 -0.17
C GLY A 126 18.97 -11.11 -1.01
N GLY A 127 18.25 -12.19 -1.34
CA GLY A 127 16.95 -12.13 -2.02
C GLY A 127 15.91 -11.41 -1.17
N GLY A 128 15.82 -11.72 0.13
CA GLY A 128 14.97 -11.01 1.08
C GLY A 128 15.30 -9.52 1.16
N LEU A 129 16.59 -9.16 1.12
CA LEU A 129 17.03 -7.76 1.10
C LEU A 129 16.53 -7.03 -0.15
N LEU A 130 16.65 -7.63 -1.32
CA LEU A 130 16.14 -7.03 -2.56
C LEU A 130 14.64 -6.80 -2.50
N VAL A 131 13.88 -7.79 -2.01
CA VAL A 131 12.43 -7.70 -1.87
C VAL A 131 12.04 -6.60 -0.88
N VAL A 132 12.68 -6.53 0.31
CA VAL A 132 12.30 -5.52 1.33
C VAL A 132 12.65 -4.09 0.89
N VAL A 133 13.73 -3.89 0.13
CA VAL A 133 14.09 -2.59 -0.44
C VAL A 133 13.07 -2.18 -1.52
N ALA A 134 12.69 -3.11 -2.40
CA ALA A 134 11.62 -2.86 -3.39
C ALA A 134 10.28 -2.57 -2.71
N LEU A 135 9.96 -3.30 -1.63
CA LEU A 135 8.77 -3.07 -0.81
C LEU A 135 8.78 -1.66 -0.19
N LEU A 136 9.90 -1.24 0.37
CA LEU A 136 10.04 0.11 0.94
C LEU A 136 9.75 1.20 -0.10
N ALA A 137 10.31 1.06 -1.30
CA ALA A 137 10.04 1.98 -2.41
C ALA A 137 8.56 1.96 -2.83
N ALA A 138 7.94 0.79 -2.90
CA ALA A 138 6.52 0.65 -3.22
C ALA A 138 5.61 1.27 -2.15
N ILE A 139 5.94 1.16 -0.85
CA ILE A 139 5.20 1.81 0.24
C ILE A 139 5.32 3.33 0.14
N LEU A 140 6.52 3.87 -0.15
CA LEU A 140 6.71 5.31 -0.37
C LEU A 140 5.83 5.82 -1.52
N ALA A 141 5.82 5.13 -2.66
CA ALA A 141 4.94 5.44 -3.79
C ALA A 141 3.46 5.35 -3.40
N CYS A 142 3.08 4.32 -2.63
CA CYS A 142 1.72 4.13 -2.13
C CYS A 142 1.29 5.31 -1.24
N VAL A 143 2.10 5.72 -0.26
CA VAL A 143 1.84 6.88 0.61
C VAL A 143 1.69 8.16 -0.22
N ALA A 144 2.56 8.38 -1.21
CA ALA A 144 2.52 9.56 -2.07
C ALA A 144 1.19 9.65 -2.86
N TRP A 145 0.69 8.55 -3.39
CA TRP A 145 -0.59 8.51 -4.09
C TRP A 145 -1.79 8.59 -3.14
N LEU A 146 -1.73 7.90 -1.98
CA LEU A 146 -2.78 7.94 -0.96
C LEU A 146 -3.01 9.36 -0.45
N ARG A 147 -1.95 10.15 -0.23
CA ARG A 147 -2.06 11.56 0.19
C ARG A 147 -2.94 12.40 -0.77
N ARG A 148 -2.97 12.06 -2.05
CA ARG A 148 -3.79 12.73 -3.07
C ARG A 148 -5.26 12.27 -3.10
N VAL A 149 -5.55 11.15 -2.43
CA VAL A 149 -6.89 10.53 -2.42
C VAL A 149 -7.55 10.65 -1.06
N ASN A 150 -6.83 10.28 0.00
CA ASN A 150 -7.31 10.27 1.38
C ASN A 150 -6.12 10.38 2.34
N GLY A 151 -6.00 11.51 3.03
CA GLY A 151 -4.91 11.79 3.97
C GLY A 151 -4.85 10.82 5.15
N TRP A 152 -6.01 10.35 5.66
CA TRP A 152 -6.06 9.36 6.74
C TRP A 152 -5.53 8.00 6.29
N ALA A 153 -5.85 7.56 5.06
CA ALA A 153 -5.29 6.34 4.51
C ALA A 153 -3.76 6.43 4.38
N ALA A 154 -3.24 7.58 3.98
CA ALA A 154 -1.79 7.80 3.92
C ALA A 154 -1.14 7.78 5.31
N LEU A 155 -1.77 8.42 6.31
CA LEU A 155 -1.29 8.44 7.69
C LEU A 155 -1.21 7.04 8.30
N LEU A 156 -2.19 6.18 8.05
CA LEU A 156 -2.22 4.79 8.50
C LEU A 156 -1.07 3.95 7.93
N MET A 157 -0.49 4.35 6.79
CA MET A 157 0.66 3.65 6.20
C MET A 157 2.01 4.07 6.78
N LEU A 158 2.09 5.16 7.56
CA LEU A 158 3.38 5.65 8.09
C LEU A 158 4.02 4.71 9.11
N PRO A 159 3.30 4.11 10.08
CA PRO A 159 3.89 3.10 10.97
C PRO A 159 4.42 1.89 10.19
N TYR A 160 3.71 1.47 9.13
CA TYR A 160 4.17 0.40 8.27
C TYR A 160 5.44 0.77 7.50
N LEU A 161 5.51 1.99 6.96
CA LEU A 161 6.72 2.50 6.31
C LEU A 161 7.92 2.47 7.27
N ALA A 162 7.74 2.95 8.52
CA ALA A 162 8.80 2.95 9.52
C ALA A 162 9.26 1.53 9.88
N TRP A 163 8.31 0.60 10.06
CA TRP A 163 8.63 -0.80 10.37
C TRP A 163 9.37 -1.50 9.23
N VAL A 164 8.97 -1.28 7.97
CA VAL A 164 9.64 -1.87 6.81
C VAL A 164 11.02 -1.25 6.59
N ALA A 165 11.20 0.04 6.88
CA ALA A 165 12.54 0.67 6.87
C ALA A 165 13.46 0.03 7.92
N PHE A 166 12.96 -0.21 9.12
CA PHE A 166 13.67 -0.95 10.15
C PHE A 166 13.97 -2.41 9.70
N ALA A 167 12.99 -3.11 9.12
CA ALA A 167 13.18 -4.46 8.60
C ALA A 167 14.22 -4.52 7.47
N ALA A 168 14.29 -3.50 6.62
CA ALA A 168 15.32 -3.39 5.59
C ALA A 168 16.72 -3.23 6.20
N LEU A 169 16.86 -2.40 7.25
CA LEU A 169 18.11 -2.26 7.99
C LEU A 169 18.50 -3.57 8.66
N LEU A 170 17.56 -4.25 9.30
CA LEU A 170 17.79 -5.55 9.94
C LEU A 170 18.24 -6.59 8.92
N ASN A 171 17.54 -6.72 7.79
CA ASN A 171 17.89 -7.66 6.72
C ASN A 171 19.27 -7.36 6.12
N LEU A 172 19.59 -6.08 5.90
CA LEU A 172 20.91 -5.64 5.44
C LEU A 172 22.00 -6.06 6.42
N SER A 173 21.78 -5.83 7.72
CA SER A 173 22.75 -6.20 8.75
C SER A 173 22.96 -7.71 8.82
N ILE A 174 21.89 -8.51 8.75
CA ILE A 174 21.99 -9.97 8.68
C ILE A 174 22.76 -10.40 7.43
N TRP A 175 22.46 -9.79 6.27
CA TRP A 175 23.18 -10.09 5.02
C TRP A 175 24.67 -9.79 5.14
N MET A 176 25.05 -8.65 5.74
CA MET A 176 26.46 -8.29 5.93
C MET A 176 27.21 -9.22 6.89
N LEU A 177 26.54 -9.76 7.90
CA LEU A 177 27.11 -10.66 8.88
C LEU A 177 27.27 -12.11 8.35
N ASN A 178 26.52 -12.50 7.31
CA ASN A 178 26.45 -13.88 6.82
C ASN A 178 26.86 -14.05 5.35
N ARG A 179 27.56 -13.07 4.75
CA ARG A 179 28.10 -13.12 3.39
C ARG A 179 29.54 -13.67 3.38
#